data_367b7f28e625cd9afe89a994e11fff4b
#
_entry.id   367b7f28e625cd9afe89a994e11fff4b
#
_cell.length_a   1.000
_cell.length_b   1.000
_cell.length_c   1.000
_cell.angle_alpha   90.00
_cell.angle_beta   90.00
_cell.angle_gamma   90.00
#
_symmetry.space_group_name_H-M   'P 1'
#
loop_
_entity.id
_entity.type
_entity.pdbx_description
1 polymer ?
#
loop_
_entity_poly.entity_id
_entity_poly.type
_entity_poly.pdbx_seq_one_letter_code
_entity_poly.pdbx_strand_id
1 'polypeptide(L)'
;MQFKKLSVLMPVYNEEIAVAANILETDDYFKKLGIEYEIIVMDDGSKDKTYEKVKELNNPRVMAFKQRINEGKGEALKEAFKKSTGDMVMFLDGDLDIHPRQFEVLFEVMKTKNADVVIGSKRHKDSVLNYPKNRRLMSAVYFFLVKLLFGLPLKDTQTGIKLFKAEVLKNTFHKVLIKRYAFDLELLVLAHHKGYKIAEAPVVVDYKGKFGHIKFKTIFNMVWDTLAVFYRLHIIRYYDKQQ
;
A
#
# COMPACT_ATOMS: atom_id res chain seq x y z
N MET A 1 -13.49 15.10 -10.37
CA MET A 1 -12.65 14.01 -10.92
C MET A 1 -13.51 12.78 -11.00
N GLN A 2 -13.51 12.09 -12.12
CA GLN A 2 -14.28 10.88 -12.37
C GLN A 2 -13.29 9.82 -12.86
N PHE A 3 -13.36 8.60 -12.36
CA PHE A 3 -12.60 7.46 -12.85
C PHE A 3 -13.55 6.44 -13.50
N LYS A 4 -13.02 5.57 -14.36
CA LYS A 4 -13.81 4.57 -15.07
C LYS A 4 -13.85 3.24 -14.31
N LYS A 5 -12.70 2.80 -13.79
CA LYS A 5 -12.56 1.52 -13.11
C LYS A 5 -11.52 1.59 -11.98
N LEU A 6 -11.83 0.99 -10.84
CA LEU A 6 -10.92 0.82 -9.70
C LEU A 6 -10.27 -0.57 -9.73
N SER A 7 -8.94 -0.64 -9.65
CA SER A 7 -8.22 -1.88 -9.36
C SER A 7 -7.79 -1.89 -7.89
N VAL A 8 -8.30 -2.83 -7.12
CA VAL A 8 -7.91 -3.05 -5.72
C VAL A 8 -6.82 -4.12 -5.68
N LEU A 9 -5.60 -3.74 -5.28
CA LEU A 9 -4.47 -4.64 -5.18
C LEU A 9 -4.31 -5.10 -3.73
N MET A 10 -4.49 -6.39 -3.50
CA MET A 10 -4.43 -7.03 -2.18
C MET A 10 -3.26 -8.02 -2.11
N PRO A 11 -2.10 -7.61 -1.58
CA PRO A 11 -1.03 -8.55 -1.27
C PRO A 11 -1.40 -9.36 -0.03
N VAL A 12 -1.19 -10.69 -0.07
CA VAL A 12 -1.49 -11.60 1.03
C VAL A 12 -0.33 -12.58 1.25
N TYR A 13 -0.12 -13.02 2.49
CA TYR A 13 0.90 -14.01 2.83
C TYR A 13 0.57 -14.75 4.11
N ASN A 14 0.33 -16.07 4.01
CA ASN A 14 -0.06 -16.96 5.12
C ASN A 14 -1.30 -16.45 5.88
N GLU A 15 -2.40 -16.23 5.17
CA GLU A 15 -3.67 -15.68 5.67
C GLU A 15 -4.85 -16.66 5.46
N GLU A 16 -4.61 -17.98 5.39
CA GLU A 16 -5.63 -18.99 5.05
C GLU A 16 -6.91 -18.90 5.87
N ILE A 17 -6.83 -18.39 7.12
CA ILE A 17 -7.97 -18.30 8.03
C ILE A 17 -8.92 -17.17 7.65
N ALA A 18 -8.38 -16.00 7.28
CA ALA A 18 -9.15 -14.77 7.13
C ALA A 18 -9.32 -14.30 5.68
N VAL A 19 -8.43 -14.73 4.78
CA VAL A 19 -8.33 -14.17 3.43
C VAL A 19 -9.64 -14.23 2.65
N ALA A 20 -10.36 -15.35 2.69
CA ALA A 20 -11.61 -15.52 1.94
C ALA A 20 -12.71 -14.55 2.45
N ALA A 21 -12.88 -14.45 3.77
CA ALA A 21 -13.84 -13.55 4.39
C ALA A 21 -13.51 -12.08 4.09
N ASN A 22 -12.23 -11.70 4.18
CA ASN A 22 -11.77 -10.33 3.94
C ASN A 22 -11.96 -9.90 2.47
N ILE A 23 -11.74 -10.83 1.53
CA ILE A 23 -11.99 -10.57 0.10
C ILE A 23 -13.47 -10.40 -0.18
N LEU A 24 -14.32 -11.27 0.38
CA LEU A 24 -15.78 -11.16 0.24
C LEU A 24 -16.32 -9.86 0.85
N GLU A 25 -15.83 -9.44 2.01
CA GLU A 25 -16.15 -8.17 2.64
C GLU A 25 -15.77 -6.98 1.74
N THR A 26 -14.61 -7.08 1.08
CA THR A 26 -14.14 -6.06 0.12
C THR A 26 -15.01 -6.03 -1.14
N ASP A 27 -15.34 -7.19 -1.71
CA ASP A 27 -16.22 -7.33 -2.89
C ASP A 27 -17.62 -6.79 -2.59
N ASP A 28 -18.21 -7.17 -1.48
CA ASP A 28 -19.52 -6.71 -1.04
C ASP A 28 -19.56 -5.18 -0.87
N TYR A 29 -18.52 -4.59 -0.31
CA TYR A 29 -18.43 -3.15 -0.16
C TYR A 29 -18.42 -2.43 -1.51
N PHE A 30 -17.52 -2.77 -2.43
CA PHE A 30 -17.44 -2.11 -3.73
C PHE A 30 -18.63 -2.39 -4.63
N LYS A 31 -19.25 -3.56 -4.53
CA LYS A 31 -20.51 -3.89 -5.18
C LYS A 31 -21.65 -2.98 -4.72
N LYS A 32 -21.79 -2.72 -3.42
CA LYS A 32 -22.78 -1.79 -2.85
C LYS A 32 -22.52 -0.35 -3.25
N LEU A 33 -21.27 0.03 -3.43
CA LEU A 33 -20.87 1.37 -3.87
C LEU A 33 -21.25 1.64 -5.34
N GLY A 34 -21.51 0.57 -6.13
CA GLY A 34 -22.00 0.68 -7.51
C GLY A 34 -20.97 1.22 -8.51
N ILE A 35 -19.69 1.09 -8.23
CA ILE A 35 -18.60 1.47 -9.13
C ILE A 35 -18.10 0.26 -9.92
N GLU A 36 -17.47 0.51 -11.07
CA GLU A 36 -16.74 -0.55 -11.79
C GLU A 36 -15.42 -0.84 -11.08
N TYR A 37 -15.15 -2.09 -10.74
CA TYR A 37 -13.94 -2.49 -10.02
C TYR A 37 -13.49 -3.92 -10.34
N GLU A 38 -12.25 -4.20 -9.96
CA GLU A 38 -11.65 -5.54 -9.90
C GLU A 38 -10.79 -5.66 -8.62
N ILE A 39 -10.69 -6.87 -8.09
CA ILE A 39 -9.82 -7.18 -6.95
C ILE A 39 -8.73 -8.13 -7.42
N ILE A 40 -7.48 -7.71 -7.31
CA ILE A 40 -6.32 -8.50 -7.69
C ILE A 40 -5.61 -8.93 -6.42
N VAL A 41 -5.76 -10.21 -6.08
CA VAL A 41 -5.11 -10.82 -4.92
C VAL A 41 -3.80 -11.43 -5.37
N MET A 42 -2.71 -10.94 -4.80
CA MET A 42 -1.37 -11.45 -5.06
C MET A 42 -0.84 -12.17 -3.82
N ASP A 43 -0.82 -13.47 -3.86
CA ASP A 43 -0.19 -14.32 -2.83
C ASP A 43 1.34 -14.26 -2.98
N ASP A 44 2.01 -13.70 -1.98
CA ASP A 44 3.48 -13.57 -1.91
C ASP A 44 4.17 -14.90 -1.50
N GLY A 45 3.80 -16.00 -2.15
CA GLY A 45 4.41 -17.31 -1.95
C GLY A 45 4.04 -17.97 -0.62
N SER A 46 2.76 -17.93 -0.21
CA SER A 46 2.26 -18.58 1.00
C SER A 46 2.57 -20.06 1.04
N LYS A 47 2.80 -20.57 2.25
CA LYS A 47 3.06 -21.98 2.55
C LYS A 47 1.82 -22.74 3.05
N ASP A 48 0.77 -22.00 3.38
CA ASP A 48 -0.54 -22.47 3.80
C ASP A 48 -1.54 -22.49 2.61
N LYS A 49 -2.81 -22.66 2.87
CA LYS A 49 -3.87 -22.73 1.86
C LYS A 49 -4.42 -21.37 1.43
N THR A 50 -3.66 -20.25 1.66
CA THR A 50 -4.13 -18.91 1.32
C THR A 50 -4.56 -18.78 -0.14
N TYR A 51 -3.73 -19.21 -1.09
CA TYR A 51 -4.01 -19.12 -2.53
C TYR A 51 -5.23 -19.95 -2.94
N GLU A 52 -5.29 -21.19 -2.46
CA GLU A 52 -6.38 -22.12 -2.72
C GLU A 52 -7.72 -21.53 -2.23
N LYS A 53 -7.74 -20.95 -1.02
CA LYS A 53 -8.93 -20.29 -0.45
C LYS A 53 -9.42 -19.11 -1.29
N VAL A 54 -8.51 -18.34 -1.88
CA VAL A 54 -8.90 -17.23 -2.79
C VAL A 54 -9.51 -17.80 -4.07
N LYS A 55 -8.92 -18.86 -4.65
CA LYS A 55 -9.44 -19.50 -5.89
C LYS A 55 -10.81 -20.13 -5.69
N GLU A 56 -11.06 -20.72 -4.53
CA GLU A 56 -12.34 -21.34 -4.17
C GLU A 56 -13.51 -20.35 -4.17
N LEU A 57 -13.26 -19.04 -4.05
CA LEU A 57 -14.30 -18.00 -4.11
C LEU A 57 -15.05 -17.97 -5.45
N ASN A 58 -14.39 -18.38 -6.53
CA ASN A 58 -14.95 -18.41 -7.89
C ASN A 58 -15.72 -17.14 -8.28
N ASN A 59 -15.21 -15.97 -7.87
CA ASN A 59 -15.83 -14.68 -8.11
C ASN A 59 -15.20 -14.02 -9.35
N PRO A 60 -15.98 -13.65 -10.39
CA PRO A 60 -15.43 -13.08 -11.63
C PRO A 60 -14.73 -11.75 -11.46
N ARG A 61 -14.97 -11.03 -10.36
CA ARG A 61 -14.26 -9.76 -10.04
C ARG A 61 -12.99 -9.96 -9.23
N VAL A 62 -12.71 -11.18 -8.77
CA VAL A 62 -11.54 -11.52 -7.95
C VAL A 62 -10.57 -12.35 -8.76
N MET A 63 -9.40 -11.80 -9.03
CA MET A 63 -8.32 -12.50 -9.72
C MET A 63 -7.23 -12.89 -8.73
N ALA A 64 -6.94 -14.19 -8.63
CA ALA A 64 -5.92 -14.74 -7.75
C ALA A 64 -4.63 -15.08 -8.52
N PHE A 65 -3.51 -14.58 -8.06
CA PHE A 65 -2.17 -14.90 -8.56
C PHE A 65 -1.27 -15.29 -7.39
N LYS A 66 -0.26 -16.12 -7.64
CA LYS A 66 0.70 -16.59 -6.64
C LYS A 66 2.13 -16.43 -7.13
N GLN A 67 3.00 -15.86 -6.30
CA GLN A 67 4.44 -15.83 -6.52
C GLN A 67 5.06 -17.18 -6.13
N ARG A 68 6.16 -17.54 -6.78
CA ARG A 68 6.85 -18.81 -6.49
C ARG A 68 7.46 -18.83 -5.08
N ILE A 69 7.95 -17.70 -4.61
CA ILE A 69 8.58 -17.51 -3.29
C ILE A 69 8.16 -16.19 -2.68
N ASN A 70 8.32 -16.04 -1.36
CA ASN A 70 8.08 -14.76 -0.70
C ASN A 70 9.17 -13.75 -1.07
N GLU A 71 8.83 -12.80 -1.92
CA GLU A 71 9.71 -11.69 -2.33
C GLU A 71 9.43 -10.40 -1.55
N GLY A 72 8.27 -10.28 -0.93
CA GLY A 72 7.83 -9.16 -0.11
C GLY A 72 6.67 -8.36 -0.73
N LYS A 73 5.95 -7.65 0.13
CA LYS A 73 4.74 -6.87 -0.21
C LYS A 73 4.94 -5.97 -1.43
N GLY A 74 6.08 -5.31 -1.54
CA GLY A 74 6.35 -4.40 -2.65
C GLY A 74 6.40 -5.09 -4.00
N GLU A 75 7.04 -6.26 -4.07
CA GLU A 75 7.06 -7.06 -5.30
C GLU A 75 5.68 -7.62 -5.62
N ALA A 76 4.95 -8.10 -4.61
CA ALA A 76 3.58 -8.56 -4.78
C ALA A 76 2.67 -7.46 -5.37
N LEU A 77 2.79 -6.22 -4.88
CA LEU A 77 2.04 -5.07 -5.41
C LEU A 77 2.44 -4.71 -6.85
N LYS A 78 3.74 -4.82 -7.21
CA LYS A 78 4.19 -4.60 -8.59
C LYS A 78 3.62 -5.66 -9.54
N GLU A 79 3.67 -6.93 -9.15
CA GLU A 79 3.12 -8.02 -9.97
C GLU A 79 1.59 -7.92 -10.08
N ALA A 80 0.89 -7.55 -9.01
CA ALA A 80 -0.54 -7.26 -9.05
C ALA A 80 -0.87 -6.10 -10.00
N PHE A 81 -0.09 -5.03 -9.96
CA PHE A 81 -0.30 -3.87 -10.85
C PHE A 81 -0.16 -4.23 -12.33
N LYS A 82 0.76 -5.12 -12.70
CA LYS A 82 0.88 -5.60 -14.10
C LYS A 82 -0.38 -6.31 -14.61
N LYS A 83 -1.24 -6.77 -13.71
CA LYS A 83 -2.52 -7.43 -14.02
C LYS A 83 -3.71 -6.47 -13.96
N SER A 84 -3.52 -5.26 -13.45
CA SER A 84 -4.58 -4.28 -13.26
C SER A 84 -4.96 -3.58 -14.55
N THR A 85 -6.24 -3.25 -14.68
CA THR A 85 -6.81 -2.57 -15.86
C THR A 85 -7.48 -1.24 -15.52
N GLY A 86 -7.63 -0.92 -14.23
CA GLY A 86 -8.26 0.32 -13.78
C GLY A 86 -7.40 1.56 -14.01
N ASP A 87 -8.06 2.68 -14.20
CA ASP A 87 -7.43 4.01 -14.25
C ASP A 87 -7.21 4.61 -12.85
N MET A 88 -7.83 4.02 -11.84
CA MET A 88 -7.59 4.24 -10.41
C MET A 88 -7.11 2.95 -9.76
N VAL A 89 -6.11 3.04 -8.89
CA VAL A 89 -5.52 1.87 -8.20
C VAL A 89 -5.50 2.09 -6.70
N MET A 90 -6.03 1.16 -5.96
CA MET A 90 -6.02 1.15 -4.49
C MET A 90 -5.13 0.02 -3.99
N PHE A 91 -4.20 0.30 -3.09
CA PHE A 91 -3.55 -0.70 -2.27
C PHE A 91 -4.40 -0.94 -1.04
N LEU A 92 -4.61 -2.19 -0.69
CA LEU A 92 -5.36 -2.60 0.48
C LEU A 92 -4.73 -3.87 1.07
N ASP A 93 -4.28 -3.82 2.33
CA ASP A 93 -3.71 -5.00 2.98
C ASP A 93 -4.78 -6.07 3.20
N GLY A 94 -4.41 -7.34 2.98
CA GLY A 94 -5.34 -8.48 3.05
C GLY A 94 -5.91 -8.78 4.44
N ASP A 95 -5.30 -8.24 5.52
CA ASP A 95 -5.77 -8.40 6.90
C ASP A 95 -6.97 -7.49 7.26
N LEU A 96 -7.26 -6.49 6.42
CA LEU A 96 -8.29 -5.48 6.64
C LEU A 96 -8.23 -4.78 8.01
N ASP A 97 -7.04 -4.56 8.56
CA ASP A 97 -6.86 -3.66 9.70
C ASP A 97 -7.37 -2.24 9.37
N ILE A 98 -7.43 -1.92 8.09
CA ILE A 98 -8.07 -0.74 7.53
C ILE A 98 -9.14 -1.20 6.54
N HIS A 99 -10.40 -0.97 6.91
CA HIS A 99 -11.55 -1.42 6.14
C HIS A 99 -11.63 -0.75 4.75
N PRO A 100 -12.06 -1.44 3.67
CA PRO A 100 -12.20 -0.87 2.31
C PRO A 100 -13.09 0.37 2.22
N ARG A 101 -14.04 0.59 3.17
CA ARG A 101 -14.85 1.82 3.26
C ARG A 101 -14.02 3.11 3.34
N GLN A 102 -12.75 3.03 3.73
CA GLN A 102 -11.85 4.18 3.74
C GLN A 102 -11.57 4.71 2.32
N PHE A 103 -11.90 3.94 1.27
CA PHE A 103 -11.83 4.40 -0.12
C PHE A 103 -12.56 5.71 -0.34
N GLU A 104 -13.79 5.86 0.20
CA GLU A 104 -14.57 7.10 0.02
C GLU A 104 -13.85 8.32 0.59
N VAL A 105 -13.23 8.17 1.77
CA VAL A 105 -12.45 9.25 2.41
C VAL A 105 -11.22 9.61 1.56
N LEU A 106 -10.47 8.58 1.09
CA LEU A 106 -9.30 8.81 0.24
C LEU A 106 -9.69 9.47 -1.08
N PHE A 107 -10.77 8.99 -1.71
CA PHE A 107 -11.25 9.53 -2.99
C PHE A 107 -11.75 10.97 -2.85
N GLU A 108 -12.45 11.30 -1.76
CA GLU A 108 -12.88 12.67 -1.49
C GLU A 108 -11.68 13.62 -1.29
N VAL A 109 -10.67 13.17 -0.54
CA VAL A 109 -9.41 13.93 -0.39
C VAL A 109 -8.70 14.08 -1.73
N MET A 110 -8.69 13.04 -2.58
CA MET A 110 -8.10 13.11 -3.93
C MET A 110 -8.77 14.19 -4.78
N LYS A 111 -10.10 14.26 -4.77
CA LYS A 111 -10.87 15.28 -5.50
C LYS A 111 -10.63 16.68 -4.95
N THR A 112 -10.85 16.86 -3.66
CA THR A 112 -10.80 18.20 -3.02
C THR A 112 -9.41 18.82 -3.05
N LYS A 113 -8.38 18.01 -2.91
CA LYS A 113 -6.98 18.47 -2.99
C LYS A 113 -6.39 18.40 -4.40
N ASN A 114 -7.14 17.93 -5.39
CA ASN A 114 -6.63 17.63 -6.74
C ASN A 114 -5.30 16.87 -6.68
N ALA A 115 -5.27 15.76 -5.91
CA ALA A 115 -4.09 14.95 -5.70
C ALA A 115 -3.99 13.81 -6.72
N ASP A 116 -2.76 13.35 -6.99
CA ASP A 116 -2.48 12.20 -7.85
C ASP A 116 -2.32 10.92 -7.03
N VAL A 117 -1.94 11.10 -5.76
CA VAL A 117 -1.81 10.04 -4.76
C VAL A 117 -2.45 10.49 -3.46
N VAL A 118 -3.21 9.61 -2.82
CA VAL A 118 -3.68 9.82 -1.45
C VAL A 118 -3.28 8.63 -0.59
N ILE A 119 -2.63 8.90 0.52
CA ILE A 119 -2.26 7.89 1.50
C ILE A 119 -3.12 8.02 2.74
N GLY A 120 -3.52 6.90 3.32
CA GLY A 120 -4.03 6.91 4.67
C GLY A 120 -2.91 7.30 5.64
N SER A 121 -3.19 8.14 6.62
CA SER A 121 -2.17 8.58 7.59
C SER A 121 -2.64 8.33 9.01
N LYS A 122 -1.98 7.42 9.71
CA LYS A 122 -2.19 7.17 11.15
C LYS A 122 -1.83 8.39 12.02
N ARG A 123 -1.13 9.35 11.43
CA ARG A 123 -0.73 10.61 12.09
C ARG A 123 -1.61 11.80 11.71
N HIS A 124 -2.65 11.58 10.92
CA HIS A 124 -3.64 12.63 10.66
C HIS A 124 -4.40 12.93 11.96
N LYS A 125 -4.72 14.20 12.20
CA LYS A 125 -5.39 14.65 13.46
C LYS A 125 -6.73 13.96 13.72
N ASP A 126 -7.44 13.61 12.64
CA ASP A 126 -8.77 12.99 12.67
C ASP A 126 -8.71 11.46 12.54
N SER A 127 -7.52 10.85 12.58
CA SER A 127 -7.38 9.39 12.55
C SER A 127 -7.70 8.75 13.89
N VAL A 128 -8.45 7.63 13.84
CA VAL A 128 -8.82 6.83 15.02
C VAL A 128 -7.98 5.55 15.02
N LEU A 129 -7.25 5.33 16.10
CA LEU A 129 -6.27 4.26 16.21
C LEU A 129 -6.49 3.42 17.48
N ASN A 130 -6.86 2.17 17.29
CA ASN A 130 -7.03 1.18 18.36
C ASN A 130 -5.76 0.32 18.54
N TYR A 131 -4.60 0.94 18.88
CA TYR A 131 -3.37 0.19 19.13
C TYR A 131 -2.43 0.84 20.18
N PRO A 132 -1.47 0.05 20.78
CA PRO A 132 -0.64 0.47 21.91
C PRO A 132 0.28 1.66 21.66
N LYS A 133 0.50 2.46 22.73
CA LYS A 133 1.28 3.72 22.67
C LYS A 133 2.77 3.53 22.33
N ASN A 134 3.40 2.41 22.70
CA ASN A 134 4.83 2.14 22.43
C ASN A 134 5.17 2.07 20.94
N ARG A 135 4.26 1.58 20.09
CA ARG A 135 4.43 1.61 18.62
C ARG A 135 4.41 3.03 18.03
N ARG A 136 3.74 3.96 18.70
CA ARG A 136 3.70 5.37 18.28
C ARG A 136 5.07 6.02 18.34
N LEU A 137 5.88 5.68 19.36
CA LEU A 137 7.22 6.25 19.53
C LEU A 137 8.18 5.80 18.42
N MET A 138 8.21 4.50 18.10
CA MET A 138 9.07 3.96 17.02
C MET A 138 8.69 4.57 15.66
N SER A 139 7.39 4.67 15.39
CA SER A 139 6.89 5.35 14.19
C SER A 139 7.29 6.83 14.17
N ALA A 140 7.41 7.51 15.34
CA ALA A 140 7.82 8.92 15.41
C ALA A 140 9.28 9.11 15.02
N VAL A 141 10.18 8.24 15.49
CA VAL A 141 11.60 8.27 15.16
C VAL A 141 11.79 8.05 13.66
N TYR A 142 11.12 7.05 13.09
CA TYR A 142 11.21 6.76 11.67
C TYR A 142 10.66 7.90 10.80
N PHE A 143 9.55 8.50 11.20
CA PHE A 143 8.99 9.67 10.52
C PHE A 143 9.98 10.85 10.49
N PHE A 144 10.64 11.13 11.63
CA PHE A 144 11.61 12.21 11.70
C PHE A 144 12.80 11.97 10.76
N LEU A 145 13.30 10.73 10.73
CA LEU A 145 14.36 10.32 9.81
C LEU A 145 13.96 10.55 8.34
N VAL A 146 12.78 10.08 7.94
CA VAL A 146 12.25 10.24 6.57
C VAL A 146 12.09 11.72 6.21
N LYS A 147 11.56 12.52 7.14
CA LYS A 147 11.39 13.96 6.93
C LYS A 147 12.74 14.68 6.75
N LEU A 148 13.74 14.31 7.55
CA LEU A 148 15.09 14.88 7.46
C LEU A 148 15.77 14.54 6.14
N LEU A 149 15.66 13.29 5.67
CA LEU A 149 16.35 12.81 4.48
C LEU A 149 15.71 13.23 3.17
N PHE A 150 14.38 13.33 3.12
CA PHE A 150 13.65 13.51 1.85
C PHE A 150 12.80 14.79 1.80
N GLY A 151 12.59 15.48 2.91
CA GLY A 151 11.75 16.66 2.94
C GLY A 151 10.27 16.40 2.56
N LEU A 152 9.81 15.13 2.56
CA LEU A 152 8.46 14.79 2.16
C LEU A 152 7.42 15.51 3.01
N PRO A 153 6.39 16.11 2.42
CA PRO A 153 5.32 16.79 3.15
C PRO A 153 4.29 15.80 3.72
N LEU A 154 4.75 14.60 4.13
CA LEU A 154 3.93 13.47 4.58
C LEU A 154 4.30 13.12 6.02
N LYS A 155 3.30 12.71 6.81
CA LYS A 155 3.46 12.31 8.21
C LYS A 155 3.51 10.78 8.38
N ASP A 156 2.97 10.02 7.43
CA ASP A 156 2.98 8.56 7.44
C ASP A 156 3.21 8.03 6.01
N THR A 157 4.20 7.15 5.83
CA THR A 157 4.48 6.51 4.54
C THR A 157 4.13 5.03 4.53
N GLN A 158 3.88 4.44 5.70
CA GLN A 158 3.80 2.99 5.91
C GLN A 158 2.37 2.45 6.09
N THR A 159 1.35 3.27 5.88
CA THR A 159 -0.04 2.83 5.99
C THR A 159 -0.41 1.90 4.84
N GLY A 160 -1.12 0.80 5.14
CA GLY A 160 -1.49 -0.24 4.16
C GLY A 160 -2.49 0.21 3.10
N ILE A 161 -3.19 1.32 3.31
CA ILE A 161 -4.16 1.84 2.35
C ILE A 161 -3.62 3.07 1.62
N LYS A 162 -3.64 3.02 0.29
CA LYS A 162 -3.23 4.12 -0.60
C LYS A 162 -4.07 4.11 -1.87
N LEU A 163 -4.37 5.27 -2.40
CA LEU A 163 -5.10 5.46 -3.65
C LEU A 163 -4.23 6.24 -4.64
N PHE A 164 -4.10 5.72 -5.85
CA PHE A 164 -3.28 6.28 -6.93
C PHE A 164 -4.09 6.48 -8.19
N LYS A 165 -3.81 7.52 -8.95
CA LYS A 165 -4.05 7.48 -10.38
C LYS A 165 -3.11 6.42 -10.99
N ALA A 166 -3.60 5.55 -11.87
CA ALA A 166 -2.80 4.45 -12.45
C ALA A 166 -1.53 4.96 -13.16
N GLU A 167 -1.59 6.16 -13.72
CA GLU A 167 -0.46 6.81 -14.38
C GLU A 167 0.75 6.99 -13.46
N VAL A 168 0.53 7.30 -12.18
CA VAL A 168 1.61 7.44 -11.19
C VAL A 168 2.40 6.12 -11.09
N LEU A 169 1.69 5.00 -10.96
CA LEU A 169 2.33 3.68 -10.84
C LEU A 169 3.01 3.25 -12.14
N LYS A 170 2.42 3.53 -13.31
CA LYS A 170 3.06 3.30 -14.62
C LYS A 170 4.41 4.01 -14.73
N ASN A 171 4.48 5.23 -14.22
CA ASN A 171 5.67 6.07 -14.30
C ASN A 171 6.69 5.86 -13.16
N THR A 172 6.36 5.06 -12.15
CA THR A 172 7.23 4.89 -10.96
C THR A 172 7.67 3.46 -10.71
N PHE A 173 6.81 2.46 -10.87
CA PHE A 173 7.07 1.06 -10.45
C PHE A 173 8.29 0.42 -11.10
N HIS A 174 8.60 0.74 -12.35
CA HIS A 174 9.77 0.22 -13.03
C HIS A 174 11.10 0.68 -12.39
N LYS A 175 11.10 1.79 -11.66
CA LYS A 175 12.28 2.35 -10.98
C LYS A 175 12.36 2.02 -9.48
N VAL A 176 11.28 1.52 -8.88
CA VAL A 176 11.27 1.11 -7.46
C VAL A 176 12.00 -0.22 -7.31
N LEU A 177 13.05 -0.27 -6.50
CA LEU A 177 13.92 -1.43 -6.32
C LEU A 177 13.66 -2.20 -5.02
N ILE A 178 13.16 -1.52 -3.99
CA ILE A 178 12.88 -2.16 -2.70
C ILE A 178 11.63 -3.03 -2.82
N LYS A 179 11.76 -4.28 -2.37
CA LYS A 179 10.68 -5.27 -2.43
C LYS A 179 9.91 -5.42 -1.12
N ARG A 180 10.48 -4.98 0.01
CA ARG A 180 9.96 -5.23 1.37
C ARG A 180 9.56 -3.94 2.08
N TYR A 181 10.04 -3.74 3.31
CA TYR A 181 9.55 -2.74 4.26
C TYR A 181 9.58 -1.28 3.81
N ALA A 182 10.64 -0.83 3.16
CA ALA A 182 10.76 0.56 2.70
C ALA A 182 10.24 0.77 1.25
N PHE A 183 9.55 -0.21 0.68
CA PHE A 183 8.93 -0.11 -0.64
C PHE A 183 7.99 1.11 -0.74
N ASP A 184 7.10 1.24 0.23
CA ASP A 184 6.13 2.35 0.28
C ASP A 184 6.85 3.70 0.32
N LEU A 185 7.95 3.80 1.08
CA LEU A 185 8.76 5.02 1.13
C LEU A 185 9.37 5.32 -0.25
N GLU A 186 10.05 4.34 -0.87
CA GLU A 186 10.69 4.54 -2.17
C GLU A 186 9.69 4.97 -3.24
N LEU A 187 8.53 4.34 -3.28
CA LEU A 187 7.45 4.69 -4.20
C LEU A 187 6.98 6.15 -4.02
N LEU A 188 6.73 6.57 -2.77
CA LEU A 188 6.26 7.92 -2.47
C LEU A 188 7.34 8.97 -2.71
N VAL A 189 8.60 8.67 -2.37
CA VAL A 189 9.76 9.54 -2.69
C VAL A 189 9.86 9.74 -4.20
N LEU A 190 9.76 8.67 -4.96
CA LEU A 190 9.84 8.75 -6.43
C LEU A 190 8.65 9.48 -7.04
N ALA A 191 7.43 9.24 -6.55
CA ALA A 191 6.25 9.97 -6.99
C ALA A 191 6.39 11.48 -6.71
N HIS A 192 6.85 11.84 -5.52
CA HIS A 192 7.09 13.24 -5.15
C HIS A 192 8.20 13.87 -6.01
N HIS A 193 9.31 13.17 -6.23
CA HIS A 193 10.42 13.61 -7.07
C HIS A 193 10.00 13.87 -8.54
N LYS A 194 9.05 13.08 -9.05
CA LYS A 194 8.45 13.28 -10.37
C LYS A 194 7.38 14.39 -10.42
N GLY A 195 7.14 15.09 -9.31
CA GLY A 195 6.20 16.22 -9.25
C GLY A 195 4.75 15.82 -9.02
N TYR A 196 4.44 14.54 -8.74
CA TYR A 196 3.07 14.15 -8.42
C TYR A 196 2.63 14.70 -7.06
N LYS A 197 1.39 15.16 -7.03
CA LYS A 197 0.79 15.72 -5.82
C LYS A 197 0.28 14.63 -4.90
N ILE A 198 0.89 14.52 -3.71
CA ILE A 198 0.53 13.53 -2.69
C ILE A 198 -0.23 14.21 -1.56
N ALA A 199 -1.33 13.61 -1.11
CA ALA A 199 -2.11 14.08 0.02
C ALA A 199 -2.28 12.98 1.07
N GLU A 200 -2.56 13.40 2.31
CA GLU A 200 -2.90 12.50 3.42
C GLU A 200 -4.39 12.58 3.74
N ALA A 201 -4.98 11.44 4.02
CA ALA A 201 -6.35 11.28 4.51
C ALA A 201 -6.36 10.66 5.92
N PRO A 202 -7.33 10.98 6.77
CA PRO A 202 -7.52 10.28 8.03
C PRO A 202 -7.92 8.81 7.79
N VAL A 203 -7.56 7.94 8.72
CA VAL A 203 -7.94 6.52 8.70
C VAL A 203 -8.46 6.06 10.05
N VAL A 204 -9.36 5.09 10.00
CA VAL A 204 -9.77 4.29 11.15
C VAL A 204 -9.03 2.96 11.06
N VAL A 205 -8.19 2.67 12.03
CA VAL A 205 -7.45 1.40 12.13
C VAL A 205 -8.08 0.55 13.21
N ASP A 206 -8.66 -0.57 12.81
CA ASP A 206 -9.24 -1.57 13.71
C ASP A 206 -8.37 -2.82 13.67
N TYR A 207 -7.38 -2.85 14.54
CA TYR A 207 -6.38 -3.91 14.57
C TYR A 207 -6.99 -5.23 15.05
N LYS A 208 -7.16 -6.19 14.15
CA LYS A 208 -7.77 -7.50 14.40
C LYS A 208 -6.76 -8.57 14.86
N GLY A 209 -5.46 -8.34 14.64
CA GLY A 209 -4.42 -9.33 14.88
C GLY A 209 -3.75 -9.28 16.26
N LYS A 210 -2.93 -10.28 16.55
CA LYS A 210 -2.02 -10.25 17.72
C LYS A 210 -0.82 -9.36 17.39
N PHE A 211 -0.49 -8.44 18.30
CA PHE A 211 0.69 -7.59 18.16
C PHE A 211 1.98 -8.40 18.13
N GLY A 212 2.50 -8.71 16.95
CA GLY A 212 3.82 -9.30 16.80
C GLY A 212 4.93 -8.33 17.28
N HIS A 213 5.99 -8.87 17.87
CA HIS A 213 7.19 -8.07 18.17
C HIS A 213 7.91 -7.73 16.87
N ILE A 214 8.14 -6.44 16.60
CA ILE A 214 9.00 -6.03 15.49
C ILE A 214 10.43 -6.44 15.87
N LYS A 215 11.01 -7.36 15.12
CA LYS A 215 12.38 -7.84 15.36
C LYS A 215 13.36 -6.69 15.07
N PHE A 216 14.42 -6.60 15.88
CA PHE A 216 15.47 -5.58 15.70
C PHE A 216 16.06 -5.59 14.27
N LYS A 217 16.24 -6.78 13.69
CA LYS A 217 16.66 -6.97 12.30
C LYS A 217 15.74 -6.26 11.29
N THR A 218 14.44 -6.24 11.54
CA THR A 218 13.48 -5.55 10.67
C THR A 218 13.68 -4.03 10.69
N ILE A 219 13.93 -3.46 11.88
CA ILE A 219 14.20 -2.02 12.03
C ILE A 219 15.50 -1.67 11.31
N PHE A 220 16.56 -2.47 11.52
CA PHE A 220 17.84 -2.27 10.86
C PHE A 220 17.70 -2.30 9.33
N ASN A 221 16.97 -3.28 8.79
CA ASN A 221 16.71 -3.36 7.35
C ASN A 221 15.94 -2.15 6.83
N MET A 222 14.93 -1.68 7.57
CA MET A 222 14.18 -0.48 7.18
C MET A 222 15.07 0.77 7.11
N VAL A 223 15.94 0.95 8.10
CA VAL A 223 16.88 2.09 8.09
C VAL A 223 17.87 1.96 6.92
N TRP A 224 18.42 0.77 6.69
CA TRP A 224 19.33 0.51 5.59
C TRP A 224 18.70 0.77 4.22
N ASP A 225 17.48 0.25 4.01
CA ASP A 225 16.70 0.50 2.79
C ASP A 225 16.42 1.99 2.60
N THR A 226 16.10 2.71 3.70
CA THR A 226 15.87 4.16 3.67
C THR A 226 17.11 4.93 3.23
N LEU A 227 18.29 4.57 3.75
CA LEU A 227 19.56 5.15 3.34
C LEU A 227 19.90 4.81 1.88
N ALA A 228 19.56 3.62 1.43
CA ALA A 228 19.72 3.22 0.03
C ALA A 228 18.83 4.05 -0.93
N VAL A 229 17.60 4.40 -0.52
CA VAL A 229 16.76 5.34 -1.28
C VAL A 229 17.40 6.72 -1.34
N PHE A 230 17.88 7.21 -0.20
CA PHE A 230 18.59 8.51 -0.14
C PHE A 230 19.80 8.55 -1.08
N TYR A 231 20.63 7.52 -1.03
CA TYR A 231 21.79 7.39 -1.91
C TYR A 231 21.41 7.40 -3.40
N ARG A 232 20.37 6.62 -3.75
CA ARG A 232 19.85 6.57 -5.14
C ARG A 232 19.30 7.92 -5.61
N LEU A 233 18.61 8.65 -4.72
CA LEU A 233 18.01 9.93 -5.06
C LEU A 233 19.07 11.04 -5.19
N HIS A 234 19.90 11.22 -4.17
CA HIS A 234 20.74 12.41 -4.04
C HIS A 234 22.17 12.24 -4.54
N ILE A 235 22.74 11.01 -4.47
CA ILE A 235 24.14 10.78 -4.79
C ILE A 235 24.28 10.30 -6.23
N ILE A 236 23.69 9.14 -6.58
CA ILE A 236 23.85 8.57 -7.93
C ILE A 236 22.77 9.02 -8.92
N ARG A 237 21.77 9.76 -8.46
CA ARG A 237 20.63 10.28 -9.25
C ARG A 237 20.00 9.22 -10.14
N TYR A 238 19.81 8.02 -9.56
CA TYR A 238 19.29 6.86 -10.28
C TYR A 238 17.91 7.11 -10.89
N TYR A 239 17.06 7.84 -10.18
CA TYR A 239 15.68 8.10 -10.60
C TYR A 239 15.56 9.11 -11.74
N ASP A 240 16.61 9.93 -11.99
CA ASP A 240 16.65 10.91 -13.08
C ASP A 240 17.06 10.28 -14.42
N LYS A 241 17.74 9.14 -14.39
CA LYS A 241 18.22 8.46 -15.61
C LYS A 241 17.02 7.95 -16.40
N GLN A 242 16.93 8.29 -17.67
CA GLN A 242 16.01 7.66 -18.63
C GLN A 242 16.48 6.21 -18.83
N GLN A 243 15.57 5.27 -18.74
CA GLN A 243 15.76 3.88 -19.19
C GLN A 243 15.08 3.72 -20.52
#